data_d6f96bc19570835da55c6235191232bd
#
_entry.id   d6f96bc19570835da55c6235191232bd
#
_cell.length_a   1.000
_cell.length_b   1.000
_cell.length_c   1.000
_cell.angle_alpha   90.00
_cell.angle_beta   90.00
_cell.angle_gamma   90.00
#
_symmetry.space_group_name_H-M   'P 1'
#
loop_
_entity.id
_entity.type
_entity.pdbx_description
1 polymer ?
#
loop_
_entity_poly.entity_id
_entity_poly.type
_entity_poly.pdbx_seq_one_letter_code
_entity_poly.pdbx_strand_id
1 'polypeptide(L)'
;MATNYIILPFVVAKRGGKLVPCPPQKAKDATRAIAAAERMAGQYAGIVVLEEESDPEQDIYAEPRLLRSIGSVPAEMVEALAA
;
A
#
# COMPACT_ATOMS: atom_id res chain seq x y z
N MET A 1 17.46 5.37 -10.82
CA MET A 1 16.64 4.76 -9.79
C MET A 1 15.27 5.44 -9.76
N ALA A 2 14.22 4.66 -9.78
CA ALA A 2 12.85 5.17 -9.80
C ALA A 2 12.16 4.89 -8.48
N THR A 3 11.37 5.86 -8.00
CA THR A 3 10.57 5.69 -6.79
C THR A 3 9.11 5.64 -7.19
N ASN A 4 8.43 4.59 -6.76
CA ASN A 4 7.00 4.40 -6.99
C ASN A 4 6.25 4.51 -5.67
N TYR A 5 5.13 5.22 -5.70
CA TYR A 5 4.25 5.33 -4.54
C TYR A 5 2.97 4.57 -4.87
N ILE A 6 2.67 3.57 -4.04
CA ILE A 6 1.59 2.62 -4.31
C ILE A 6 0.55 2.71 -3.20
N ILE A 7 -0.70 2.82 -3.60
CA ILE A 7 -1.84 2.78 -2.69
C ILE A 7 -2.50 1.43 -2.88
N LEU A 8 -2.49 0.60 -1.84
CA LEU A 8 -3.07 -0.73 -1.88
C LEU A 8 -4.26 -0.82 -0.95
N PRO A 9 -5.49 -0.78 -1.49
CA PRO A 9 -6.68 -0.92 -0.67
C PRO A 9 -7.04 -2.37 -0.41
N PHE A 10 -7.74 -2.61 0.69
CA PHE A 10 -8.24 -3.93 1.07
C PHE A 10 -9.73 -3.89 1.36
N VAL A 11 -10.42 -4.94 1.00
CA VAL A 11 -11.83 -5.13 1.34
C VAL A 11 -11.98 -6.43 2.12
N VAL A 12 -13.09 -6.55 2.85
CA VAL A 12 -13.40 -7.78 3.58
C VAL A 12 -14.21 -8.67 2.65
N ALA A 13 -13.74 -9.90 2.44
CA ALA A 13 -14.45 -10.88 1.64
C ALA A 13 -15.76 -11.26 2.33
N LYS A 14 -16.82 -11.46 1.55
CA LYS A 14 -18.14 -11.84 2.07
C LYS A 14 -18.10 -13.18 2.77
N ARG A 15 -17.29 -14.11 2.30
CA ARG A 15 -17.09 -15.40 2.92
C ARG A 15 -15.80 -15.40 3.71
N GLY A 16 -15.85 -15.82 4.96
CA GLY A 16 -14.69 -15.98 5.82
C GLY A 16 -14.16 -14.70 6.45
N GLY A 17 -14.63 -13.52 6.03
CA GLY A 17 -14.22 -12.26 6.62
C GLY A 17 -12.75 -11.90 6.46
N LYS A 18 -12.06 -12.50 5.48
CA LYS A 18 -10.65 -12.23 5.25
C LYS A 18 -10.45 -10.94 4.46
N LEU A 19 -9.35 -10.26 4.72
CA LEU A 19 -8.96 -9.08 3.95
C LEU A 19 -8.41 -9.52 2.59
N VAL A 20 -8.93 -8.91 1.53
CA VAL A 20 -8.56 -9.21 0.16
C VAL A 20 -8.01 -7.94 -0.48
N PRO A 21 -6.82 -8.00 -1.11
CA PRO A 21 -6.28 -6.82 -1.77
C PRO A 21 -7.07 -6.46 -3.03
N CYS A 22 -7.27 -5.17 -3.23
CA CYS A 22 -7.85 -4.64 -4.46
C CYS A 22 -6.72 -4.22 -5.41
N PRO A 23 -7.03 -3.93 -6.69
CA PRO A 23 -5.99 -3.48 -7.60
C PRO A 23 -5.26 -2.24 -7.07
N PRO A 24 -3.91 -2.25 -7.06
CA PRO A 24 -3.16 -1.13 -6.54
C PRO A 24 -3.24 0.10 -7.45
N GLN A 25 -3.13 1.28 -6.85
CA GLN A 25 -3.09 2.54 -7.57
C GLN A 25 -1.73 3.20 -7.35
N LYS A 26 -1.26 3.93 -8.35
CA LYS A 26 0.00 4.66 -8.25
C LYS A 26 -0.24 6.16 -8.03
N ALA A 27 0.66 6.80 -7.31
CA ALA A 27 0.65 8.23 -7.12
C ALA A 27 2.02 8.81 -7.45
N LYS A 28 2.09 10.11 -7.69
CA LYS A 28 3.33 10.77 -8.12
C LYS A 28 4.30 11.01 -6.98
N ASP A 29 3.79 11.21 -5.77
CA ASP A 29 4.63 11.47 -4.61
C ASP A 29 3.94 10.98 -3.33
N ALA A 30 4.69 11.00 -2.23
CA ALA A 30 4.18 10.51 -0.94
C ALA A 30 2.98 11.32 -0.45
N THR A 31 3.01 12.64 -0.59
CA THR A 31 1.93 13.50 -0.13
C THR A 31 0.63 13.20 -0.85
N ARG A 32 0.69 13.04 -2.17
CA ARG A 32 -0.48 12.69 -2.98
C ARG A 32 -1.00 11.30 -2.68
N ALA A 33 -0.09 10.34 -2.46
CA ALA A 33 -0.47 8.98 -2.11
C ALA A 33 -1.21 8.93 -0.78
N ILE A 34 -0.70 9.60 0.24
CA ILE A 34 -1.33 9.65 1.55
C ILE A 34 -2.68 10.38 1.49
N ALA A 35 -2.74 11.50 0.78
CA ALA A 35 -4.00 12.25 0.63
C ALA A 35 -5.07 11.42 -0.09
N ALA A 36 -4.68 10.69 -1.14
CA ALA A 36 -5.60 9.82 -1.85
C ALA A 36 -6.10 8.69 -0.94
N ALA A 37 -5.20 8.09 -0.17
CA ALA A 37 -5.56 7.03 0.78
C ALA A 37 -6.55 7.54 1.83
N GLU A 38 -6.36 8.74 2.35
CA GLU A 38 -7.26 9.34 3.32
C GLU A 38 -8.65 9.58 2.71
N ARG A 39 -8.72 10.02 1.46
CA ARG A 39 -10.00 10.18 0.76
C ARG A 39 -10.71 8.84 0.53
N MET A 40 -9.95 7.78 0.33
CA MET A 40 -10.48 6.44 0.08
C MET A 40 -10.87 5.69 1.36
N ALA A 41 -10.46 6.19 2.51
CA ALA A 41 -10.58 5.47 3.78
C ALA A 41 -12.01 5.03 4.12
N GLY A 42 -13.02 5.79 3.73
CA GLY A 42 -14.41 5.44 3.98
C GLY A 42 -14.99 4.37 3.03
N GLN A 43 -14.26 4.03 1.96
CA GLN A 43 -14.75 3.11 0.93
C GLN A 43 -14.15 1.72 1.06
N TYR A 44 -13.08 1.56 1.82
CA TYR A 44 -12.34 0.31 1.94
C TYR A 44 -12.17 -0.07 3.40
N ALA A 45 -12.02 -1.35 3.67
CA ALA A 45 -11.78 -1.83 5.03
C ALA A 45 -10.42 -1.37 5.54
N GLY A 46 -9.43 -1.32 4.67
CA GLY A 46 -8.11 -0.83 5.03
C GLY A 46 -7.34 -0.38 3.79
N ILE A 47 -6.31 0.42 4.00
CA ILE A 47 -5.47 0.94 2.91
C ILE A 47 -4.03 1.00 3.39
N VAL A 48 -3.11 0.56 2.56
CA VAL A 48 -1.67 0.65 2.81
C VAL A 48 -1.05 1.56 1.75
N VAL A 49 -0.19 2.48 2.17
CA VAL A 49 0.58 3.32 1.26
C VAL A 49 2.03 2.89 1.34
N LEU A 50 2.60 2.53 0.20
CA LEU A 50 3.96 2.01 0.09
C LEU A 50 4.84 2.89 -0.77
N GLU A 51 6.12 2.94 -0.40
CA GLU A 51 7.16 3.54 -1.24
C GLU A 51 8.07 2.41 -1.72
N GLU A 52 8.23 2.28 -3.02
CA GLU A 52 9.06 1.25 -3.61
C GLU A 52 10.11 1.88 -4.51
N GLU A 53 11.37 1.56 -4.26
CA GLU A 53 12.46 2.02 -5.10
C GLU A 53 12.95 0.88 -5.98
N SER A 54 13.19 1.18 -7.26
CA SER A 54 13.69 0.19 -8.20
C SER A 54 14.64 0.82 -9.21
N ASP A 55 15.59 0.03 -9.67
CA ASP A 55 16.46 0.40 -10.76
C ASP A 55 16.47 -0.76 -11.75
N PRO A 56 15.54 -0.75 -12.72
CA PRO A 56 15.43 -1.87 -13.67
C PRO A 56 16.65 -2.05 -14.57
N GLU A 57 17.42 -0.98 -14.81
CA GLU A 57 18.64 -1.09 -15.62
C GLU A 57 19.73 -1.91 -14.91
N GLN A 58 19.79 -1.82 -13.59
CA GLN A 58 20.74 -2.57 -12.78
C GLN A 58 20.11 -3.78 -12.10
N ASP A 59 18.84 -4.04 -12.39
CA ASP A 59 18.08 -5.14 -11.79
C ASP A 59 18.05 -5.08 -10.27
N ILE A 60 17.95 -3.87 -9.74
CA ILE A 60 17.89 -3.63 -8.30
C ILE A 60 16.46 -3.28 -7.90
N TYR A 61 15.93 -4.02 -6.93
CA TYR A 61 14.60 -3.79 -6.37
C TYR A 61 14.70 -3.77 -4.86
N ALA A 62 14.54 -2.59 -4.27
CA ALA A 62 14.55 -2.45 -2.82
C ALA A 62 13.21 -2.90 -2.24
N GLU A 63 13.22 -3.34 -0.99
CA GLU A 63 11.99 -3.72 -0.31
C GLU A 63 11.09 -2.50 -0.14
N PRO A 64 9.76 -2.66 -0.31
CA PRO A 64 8.83 -1.56 -0.12
C PRO A 64 8.85 -1.05 1.32
N ARG A 65 8.70 0.26 1.48
CA ARG A 65 8.56 0.89 2.80
C ARG A 65 7.11 1.23 3.04
N LEU A 66 6.63 0.93 4.24
CA LEU A 66 5.29 1.34 4.65
C LEU A 66 5.32 2.81 5.06
N LEU A 67 4.59 3.64 4.33
CA LEU A 67 4.45 5.05 4.65
C LEU A 67 3.24 5.31 5.56
N ARG A 68 2.16 4.57 5.35
CA ARG A 68 0.95 4.73 6.15
C ARG A 68 0.07 3.51 6.04
N SER A 69 -0.63 3.19 7.13
CA SER A 69 -1.70 2.21 7.10
C SER A 69 -2.95 2.82 7.72
N ILE A 70 -4.10 2.56 7.09
CA ILE A 70 -5.38 3.12 7.51
C ILE A 70 -6.37 1.96 7.66
N GLY A 71 -7.08 1.92 8.77
CA GLY A 71 -8.11 0.91 8.99
C GLY A 71 -7.54 -0.49 9.18
N SER A 72 -8.27 -1.50 8.72
CA SER A 72 -7.90 -2.90 8.89
C SER A 72 -7.01 -3.35 7.75
N VAL A 73 -5.76 -3.69 8.06
CA VAL A 73 -4.81 -4.22 7.09
C VAL A 73 -4.21 -5.51 7.64
N PRO A 74 -3.71 -6.41 6.78
CA PRO A 74 -3.10 -7.65 7.27
C PRO A 74 -1.93 -7.36 8.21
N ALA A 75 -1.98 -7.90 9.42
CA ALA A 75 -0.94 -7.68 10.41
C ALA A 75 0.43 -8.15 9.92
N GLU A 76 0.45 -9.24 9.19
CA GLU A 76 1.67 -9.81 8.60
C GLU A 76 2.36 -8.82 7.66
N MET A 77 1.59 -8.09 6.87
CA MET A 77 2.12 -7.09 5.96
C MET A 77 2.70 -5.91 6.73
N VAL A 78 1.99 -5.43 7.74
CA VAL A 78 2.45 -4.30 8.56
C VAL A 78 3.75 -4.66 9.28
N GLU A 79 3.82 -5.84 9.86
CA GLU A 79 5.02 -6.30 10.56
C GLU A 79 6.21 -6.44 9.61
N ALA A 80 5.99 -6.98 8.43
CA ALA A 80 7.05 -7.18 7.44
C ALA A 80 7.61 -5.86 6.91
N LEU A 81 6.76 -4.84 6.76
CA LEU A 81 7.13 -3.57 6.14
C LEU A 81 7.52 -2.49 7.14
N ALA A 82 7.14 -2.65 8.41
CA ALA A 82 7.43 -1.65 9.44
C ALA A 82 8.71 -1.95 10.23
N ALA A 83 9.34 -3.06 9.94
CA ALA A 83 10.56 -3.47 10.65
C ALA A 83 11.79 -2.65 10.24
#